data_136cd4cff5ab90384e61c07696b25bd2
#
_entry.id   136cd4cff5ab90384e61c07696b25bd2
#
_cell.length_a   1.000
_cell.length_b   1.000
_cell.length_c   1.000
_cell.angle_alpha   90.00
_cell.angle_beta   90.00
_cell.angle_gamma   90.00
#
_symmetry.space_group_name_H-M   'P 1'
#
loop_
_entity.id
_entity.type
_entity.pdbx_description
1 polymer ?
#
loop_
_entity_poly.entity_id
_entity_poly.type
_entity_poly.pdbx_seq_one_letter_code
_entity_poly.pdbx_strand_id
1 'polypeptide(L)'
;MRKFTLILMLALMLIAPIGAEARTYVLSVGIADYEGDDMDLKRCGQDAIKFGEVMKTQTQDVVTITSRAATAENILAALNQICTRAGEGDRIVMFYSGHGAEGCIVSHDLKAVKYEDMMSLFLASKAKDIVCFFDACFSGTIAQDVKSTDKNIVFFLSSRPDEMSQEDASWVGAGYLTQALLKGLRGMADTDHNKQVTVIELFKYIYNDVTKRIEKRNAGAPDDRKVKQHPQLVCAKQNYDMVLAKW
;
A
#
# COMPACT_ATOMS: atom_id res chain seq x y z
N MET A 1 -6.28 -41.98 -66.83
CA MET A 1 -7.06 -41.13 -65.98
C MET A 1 -6.45 -41.13 -64.56
N ARG A 2 -5.63 -40.16 -64.22
CA ARG A 2 -4.98 -39.99 -62.87
C ARG A 2 -5.89 -39.17 -62.01
N LYS A 3 -6.37 -39.73 -60.89
CA LYS A 3 -7.14 -38.99 -59.87
C LYS A 3 -6.19 -38.25 -59.01
N PHE A 4 -6.23 -36.93 -59.05
CA PHE A 4 -5.56 -36.05 -58.09
C PHE A 4 -6.40 -35.96 -56.79
N THR A 5 -5.89 -36.54 -55.74
CA THR A 5 -6.47 -36.41 -54.41
C THR A 5 -5.91 -35.14 -53.78
N LEU A 6 -6.73 -34.11 -53.62
CA LEU A 6 -6.39 -32.86 -52.99
C LEU A 6 -6.45 -33.04 -51.46
N ILE A 7 -5.31 -33.11 -50.80
CA ILE A 7 -5.21 -33.15 -49.34
C ILE A 7 -5.30 -31.73 -48.83
N LEU A 8 -6.44 -31.35 -48.27
CA LEU A 8 -6.66 -30.06 -47.58
C LEU A 8 -6.05 -30.18 -46.18
N MET A 9 -4.81 -29.69 -46.00
CA MET A 9 -4.21 -29.49 -44.67
C MET A 9 -4.93 -28.32 -43.98
N LEU A 10 -5.80 -28.64 -43.04
CA LEU A 10 -6.40 -27.70 -42.13
C LEU A 10 -5.34 -27.32 -41.07
N ALA A 11 -4.65 -26.19 -41.27
CA ALA A 11 -3.76 -25.65 -40.26
C ALA A 11 -4.61 -25.13 -39.09
N LEU A 12 -4.72 -25.94 -38.04
CA LEU A 12 -5.29 -25.54 -36.77
C LEU A 12 -4.30 -24.53 -36.12
N MET A 13 -4.48 -23.23 -36.35
CA MET A 13 -3.79 -22.22 -35.56
C MET A 13 -4.24 -22.35 -34.09
N LEU A 14 -3.41 -22.96 -33.28
CA LEU A 14 -3.47 -22.83 -31.82
C LEU A 14 -3.30 -21.34 -31.48
N ILE A 15 -4.40 -20.63 -31.35
CA ILE A 15 -4.42 -19.32 -30.69
C ILE A 15 -4.11 -19.65 -29.23
N ALA A 16 -2.83 -19.55 -28.85
CA ALA A 16 -2.47 -19.51 -27.45
C ALA A 16 -3.29 -18.40 -26.78
N PRO A 17 -3.95 -18.62 -25.65
CA PRO A 17 -4.61 -17.55 -24.94
C PRO A 17 -3.53 -16.47 -24.69
N ILE A 18 -3.75 -15.26 -25.23
CA ILE A 18 -2.95 -14.10 -24.86
C ILE A 18 -3.24 -13.97 -23.37
N GLY A 19 -2.30 -14.42 -22.53
CA GLY A 19 -2.43 -14.27 -21.08
C GLY A 19 -2.67 -12.80 -20.80
N ALA A 20 -3.79 -12.46 -20.16
CA ALA A 20 -4.06 -11.10 -19.77
C ALA A 20 -2.88 -10.63 -18.93
N GLU A 21 -2.28 -9.49 -19.31
CA GLU A 21 -1.18 -8.90 -18.57
C GLU A 21 -1.64 -8.63 -17.12
N ALA A 22 -0.83 -9.06 -16.14
CA ALA A 22 -1.13 -8.88 -14.73
C ALA A 22 -1.34 -7.39 -14.41
N ARG A 23 -2.46 -7.05 -13.82
CA ARG A 23 -2.84 -5.69 -13.46
C ARG A 23 -2.52 -5.39 -12.01
N THR A 24 -2.27 -4.12 -11.72
CA THR A 24 -2.18 -3.63 -10.37
C THR A 24 -3.33 -2.66 -10.11
N TYR A 25 -4.19 -2.99 -9.15
CA TYR A 25 -5.28 -2.14 -8.68
C TYR A 25 -4.85 -1.41 -7.43
N VAL A 26 -5.04 -0.10 -7.39
CA VAL A 26 -4.58 0.76 -6.30
C VAL A 26 -5.75 1.48 -5.65
N LEU A 27 -5.89 1.35 -4.34
CA LEU A 27 -6.73 2.20 -3.51
C LEU A 27 -5.83 3.07 -2.63
N SER A 28 -5.91 4.38 -2.83
CA SER A 28 -5.17 5.37 -2.06
C SER A 28 -6.14 6.20 -1.22
N VAL A 29 -6.05 6.11 0.10
CA VAL A 29 -6.94 6.79 1.04
C VAL A 29 -6.14 7.74 1.92
N GLY A 30 -6.59 9.00 2.03
CA GLY A 30 -5.95 9.98 2.92
C GLY A 30 -6.97 10.91 3.55
N ILE A 31 -6.92 11.03 4.88
CA ILE A 31 -7.93 11.77 5.64
C ILE A 31 -7.23 12.83 6.50
N ALA A 32 -7.44 14.09 6.13
CA ALA A 32 -6.98 15.24 6.89
C ALA A 32 -8.13 16.00 7.55
N ASP A 33 -9.31 15.97 6.96
CA ASP A 33 -10.54 16.60 7.41
C ASP A 33 -11.45 15.50 7.98
N TYR A 34 -11.66 15.48 9.27
CA TYR A 34 -12.51 14.55 9.99
C TYR A 34 -13.84 15.22 10.38
N GLU A 35 -14.85 14.43 10.72
CA GLU A 35 -16.10 14.96 11.22
C GLU A 35 -15.89 15.65 12.59
N GLY A 36 -16.05 16.97 12.63
CA GLY A 36 -15.64 17.81 13.76
C GLY A 36 -14.16 18.20 13.74
N ASP A 37 -13.87 19.46 14.13
CA ASP A 37 -12.55 20.10 13.91
C ASP A 37 -11.44 19.56 14.83
N ASP A 38 -11.79 18.87 15.92
CA ASP A 38 -10.83 18.45 16.97
C ASP A 38 -9.87 17.34 16.51
N MET A 39 -10.22 16.60 15.46
CA MET A 39 -9.45 15.45 14.96
C MET A 39 -8.72 15.73 13.66
N ASP A 40 -8.72 16.97 13.19
CA ASP A 40 -8.13 17.33 11.90
C ASP A 40 -6.61 17.15 11.87
N LEU A 41 -6.14 16.57 10.77
CA LEU A 41 -4.74 16.42 10.40
C LEU A 41 -4.38 17.38 9.25
N LYS A 42 -3.09 17.55 8.98
CA LYS A 42 -2.68 18.60 8.02
C LYS A 42 -2.52 18.09 6.59
N ARG A 43 -2.02 16.88 6.38
CA ARG A 43 -1.43 16.48 5.10
C ARG A 43 -1.90 15.14 4.54
N CYS A 44 -2.58 14.33 5.29
CA CYS A 44 -2.90 12.95 4.91
C CYS A 44 -3.67 12.86 3.57
N GLY A 45 -4.57 13.82 3.28
CA GLY A 45 -5.23 13.88 1.99
C GLY A 45 -4.26 14.12 0.82
N GLN A 46 -3.24 14.99 1.01
CA GLN A 46 -2.20 15.22 0.02
C GLN A 46 -1.26 14.03 -0.14
N ASP A 47 -1.02 13.28 0.93
CA ASP A 47 -0.23 12.07 0.91
C ASP A 47 -0.85 11.03 -0.01
N ALA A 48 -2.17 10.81 0.09
CA ALA A 48 -2.90 9.90 -0.78
C ALA A 48 -2.88 10.34 -2.25
N ILE A 49 -3.04 11.64 -2.52
CA ILE A 49 -2.96 12.17 -3.87
C ILE A 49 -1.57 11.89 -4.46
N LYS A 50 -0.50 12.24 -3.75
CA LYS A 50 0.89 12.03 -4.22
C LYS A 50 1.23 10.55 -4.39
N PHE A 51 0.73 9.68 -3.50
CA PHE A 51 0.89 8.24 -3.66
C PHE A 51 0.18 7.75 -4.92
N GLY A 52 -1.07 8.17 -5.14
CA GLY A 52 -1.80 7.86 -6.36
C GLY A 52 -1.08 8.31 -7.62
N GLU A 53 -0.47 9.51 -7.63
CA GLU A 53 0.34 10.02 -8.75
C GLU A 53 1.57 9.14 -9.02
N VAL A 54 2.27 8.71 -7.98
CA VAL A 54 3.40 7.78 -8.12
C VAL A 54 2.93 6.46 -8.70
N MET A 55 1.82 5.92 -8.21
CA MET A 55 1.29 4.64 -8.70
C MET A 55 0.76 4.72 -10.14
N LYS A 56 0.32 5.88 -10.62
CA LYS A 56 -0.06 6.08 -12.03
C LYS A 56 1.11 5.90 -13.00
N THR A 57 2.35 5.93 -12.55
CA THR A 57 3.51 5.54 -13.39
C THR A 57 3.61 4.02 -13.58
N GLN A 58 2.95 3.23 -12.75
CA GLN A 58 2.98 1.77 -12.75
C GLN A 58 1.68 1.15 -13.27
N THR A 59 0.53 1.82 -13.12
CA THR A 59 -0.80 1.33 -13.53
C THR A 59 -1.78 2.45 -13.79
N GLN A 60 -2.82 2.17 -14.60
CA GLN A 60 -3.94 3.10 -14.82
C GLN A 60 -5.10 2.88 -13.84
N ASP A 61 -5.13 1.75 -13.11
CA ASP A 61 -6.21 1.38 -12.20
C ASP A 61 -5.98 1.95 -10.79
N VAL A 62 -6.02 3.28 -10.65
CA VAL A 62 -5.79 4.01 -9.40
C VAL A 62 -7.06 4.74 -8.96
N VAL A 63 -7.57 4.39 -7.78
CA VAL A 63 -8.66 5.09 -7.09
C VAL A 63 -8.07 5.85 -5.90
N THR A 64 -8.35 7.15 -5.81
CA THR A 64 -7.94 7.99 -4.68
C THR A 64 -9.17 8.56 -3.99
N ILE A 65 -9.26 8.37 -2.67
CA ILE A 65 -10.37 8.87 -1.83
C ILE A 65 -9.76 9.73 -0.72
N THR A 66 -10.25 10.96 -0.56
CA THR A 66 -9.69 11.88 0.45
C THR A 66 -10.76 12.53 1.31
N SER A 67 -10.41 12.81 2.54
CA SER A 67 -11.21 13.59 3.50
C SER A 67 -12.69 13.18 3.51
N ARG A 68 -13.64 14.07 3.26
CA ARG A 68 -15.09 13.83 3.36
C ARG A 68 -15.61 12.64 2.55
N ALA A 69 -14.94 12.30 1.46
CA ALA A 69 -15.30 11.12 0.67
C ALA A 69 -14.84 9.79 1.32
N ALA A 70 -13.92 9.86 2.28
CA ALA A 70 -13.32 8.68 2.92
C ALA A 70 -14.12 8.24 4.16
N THR A 71 -15.44 8.05 4.02
CA THR A 71 -16.27 7.41 5.05
C THR A 71 -15.95 5.92 5.16
N ALA A 72 -16.27 5.29 6.28
CA ALA A 72 -16.04 3.86 6.47
C ALA A 72 -16.70 3.02 5.37
N GLU A 73 -17.94 3.37 5.00
CA GLU A 73 -18.68 2.70 3.93
C GLU A 73 -17.97 2.84 2.57
N ASN A 74 -17.55 4.05 2.20
CA ASN A 74 -16.90 4.29 0.92
C ASN A 74 -15.53 3.61 0.82
N ILE A 75 -14.75 3.59 1.90
CA ILE A 75 -13.46 2.89 1.95
C ILE A 75 -13.66 1.40 1.72
N LEU A 76 -14.57 0.77 2.47
CA LEU A 76 -14.84 -0.68 2.36
C LEU A 76 -15.47 -1.02 1.01
N ALA A 77 -16.38 -0.19 0.48
CA ALA A 77 -16.98 -0.38 -0.83
C ALA A 77 -15.93 -0.32 -1.96
N ALA A 78 -15.03 0.67 -1.92
CA ALA A 78 -13.95 0.79 -2.90
C ALA A 78 -12.98 -0.39 -2.83
N LEU A 79 -12.61 -0.81 -1.61
CA LEU A 79 -11.76 -1.98 -1.40
C LEU A 79 -12.41 -3.25 -1.93
N ASN A 80 -13.69 -3.47 -1.61
CA ASN A 80 -14.46 -4.62 -2.10
C ASN A 80 -14.54 -4.63 -3.63
N GLN A 81 -14.76 -3.47 -4.26
CA GLN A 81 -14.79 -3.35 -5.71
C GLN A 81 -13.46 -3.78 -6.35
N ILE A 82 -12.34 -3.33 -5.81
CA ILE A 82 -11.01 -3.71 -6.28
C ILE A 82 -10.77 -5.20 -6.06
N CYS A 83 -11.06 -5.73 -4.88
CA CYS A 83 -10.91 -7.15 -4.54
C CYS A 83 -11.74 -8.07 -5.44
N THR A 84 -12.95 -7.64 -5.83
CA THR A 84 -13.83 -8.39 -6.72
C THR A 84 -13.34 -8.38 -8.18
N ARG A 85 -12.73 -7.26 -8.62
CA ARG A 85 -12.23 -7.13 -10.00
C ARG A 85 -10.91 -7.87 -10.24
N ALA A 86 -10.07 -7.98 -9.21
CA ALA A 86 -8.74 -8.54 -9.34
C ALA A 86 -8.78 -10.07 -9.57
N GLY A 87 -8.06 -10.54 -10.60
CA GLY A 87 -7.86 -11.95 -10.94
C GLY A 87 -6.62 -12.56 -10.27
N GLU A 88 -6.33 -13.84 -10.54
CA GLU A 88 -5.24 -14.59 -9.88
C GLU A 88 -3.84 -14.02 -10.13
N GLY A 89 -3.59 -13.45 -11.31
CA GLY A 89 -2.31 -12.82 -11.66
C GLY A 89 -2.18 -11.36 -11.23
N ASP A 90 -3.27 -10.77 -10.75
CA ASP A 90 -3.31 -9.34 -10.43
C ASP A 90 -2.76 -9.04 -9.04
N ARG A 91 -2.42 -7.77 -8.83
CA ARG A 91 -1.97 -7.22 -7.56
C ARG A 91 -2.96 -6.19 -7.03
N ILE A 92 -3.19 -6.21 -5.73
CA ILE A 92 -3.92 -5.16 -5.01
C ILE A 92 -2.90 -4.36 -4.20
N VAL A 93 -2.96 -3.03 -4.32
CA VAL A 93 -2.17 -2.10 -3.51
C VAL A 93 -3.12 -1.18 -2.74
N MET A 94 -2.97 -1.11 -1.43
CA MET A 94 -3.71 -0.19 -0.58
C MET A 94 -2.75 0.76 0.14
N PHE A 95 -3.01 2.05 0.06
CA PHE A 95 -2.35 3.09 0.84
C PHE A 95 -3.37 3.77 1.75
N TYR A 96 -2.96 4.04 2.98
CA TYR A 96 -3.71 4.84 3.92
C TYR A 96 -2.80 5.82 4.66
N SER A 97 -3.23 7.07 4.78
CA SER A 97 -2.63 8.09 5.64
C SER A 97 -3.74 8.79 6.43
N GLY A 98 -3.67 8.75 7.77
CA GLY A 98 -4.69 9.29 8.65
C GLY A 98 -4.60 8.76 10.07
N HIS A 99 -5.64 9.00 10.87
CA HIS A 99 -5.73 8.44 12.22
C HIS A 99 -5.82 6.92 12.21
N GLY A 100 -5.17 6.31 13.18
CA GLY A 100 -5.27 4.88 13.46
C GLY A 100 -5.48 4.65 14.95
N ALA A 101 -6.13 3.56 15.26
CA ALA A 101 -6.30 3.03 16.60
C ALA A 101 -5.98 1.54 16.61
N GLU A 102 -5.99 0.93 17.78
CA GLU A 102 -5.76 -0.51 17.90
C GLU A 102 -6.78 -1.30 17.07
N GLY A 103 -6.29 -2.11 16.13
CA GLY A 103 -7.09 -2.96 15.26
C GLY A 103 -7.85 -2.26 14.12
N CYS A 104 -7.64 -0.95 13.88
CA CYS A 104 -8.36 -0.24 12.83
C CYS A 104 -7.66 1.01 12.30
N ILE A 105 -8.07 1.45 11.10
CA ILE A 105 -7.92 2.83 10.64
C ILE A 105 -9.22 3.58 10.93
N VAL A 106 -9.12 4.91 11.08
CA VAL A 106 -10.27 5.78 11.39
C VAL A 106 -10.72 6.50 10.12
N SER A 107 -11.99 6.37 9.77
CA SER A 107 -12.59 7.05 8.62
C SER A 107 -12.96 8.51 8.91
N HIS A 108 -13.28 9.29 7.85
CA HIS A 108 -13.74 10.68 8.00
C HIS A 108 -14.91 10.83 8.97
N ASP A 109 -15.87 9.92 8.92
CA ASP A 109 -17.07 9.88 9.79
C ASP A 109 -16.78 9.24 11.17
N LEU A 110 -15.52 9.28 11.62
CA LEU A 110 -15.01 8.80 12.91
C LEU A 110 -15.36 7.34 13.25
N LYS A 111 -15.63 6.52 12.23
CA LYS A 111 -15.89 5.10 12.39
C LYS A 111 -14.61 4.28 12.21
N ALA A 112 -14.56 3.17 12.93
CA ALA A 112 -13.49 2.19 12.76
C ALA A 112 -13.67 1.40 11.47
N VAL A 113 -12.66 1.43 10.58
CA VAL A 113 -12.51 0.46 9.50
C VAL A 113 -11.55 -0.61 10.00
N LYS A 114 -12.10 -1.74 10.46
CA LYS A 114 -11.33 -2.77 11.15
C LYS A 114 -10.36 -3.47 10.20
N TYR A 115 -9.19 -3.82 10.70
CA TYR A 115 -8.24 -4.63 9.95
C TYR A 115 -8.79 -6.01 9.60
N GLU A 116 -9.61 -6.60 10.50
CA GLU A 116 -10.29 -7.88 10.26
C GLU A 116 -11.21 -7.81 9.03
N ASP A 117 -11.98 -6.72 8.85
CA ASP A 117 -12.87 -6.54 7.70
C ASP A 117 -12.07 -6.41 6.40
N MET A 118 -11.00 -5.60 6.41
CA MET A 118 -10.09 -5.47 5.26
C MET A 118 -9.42 -6.80 4.91
N MET A 119 -8.91 -7.53 5.91
CA MET A 119 -8.31 -8.85 5.71
C MET A 119 -9.31 -9.85 5.12
N SER A 120 -10.57 -9.81 5.54
CA SER A 120 -11.62 -10.67 4.99
C SER A 120 -11.82 -10.42 3.49
N LEU A 121 -11.82 -9.15 3.05
CA LEU A 121 -11.90 -8.78 1.64
C LEU A 121 -10.65 -9.24 0.85
N PHE A 122 -9.45 -9.04 1.41
CA PHE A 122 -8.21 -9.49 0.80
C PHE A 122 -8.18 -11.00 0.61
N LEU A 123 -8.58 -11.75 1.63
CA LEU A 123 -8.59 -13.21 1.58
C LEU A 123 -9.64 -13.75 0.59
N ALA A 124 -10.78 -13.07 0.45
CA ALA A 124 -11.83 -13.43 -0.51
C ALA A 124 -11.47 -13.09 -1.97
N SER A 125 -10.55 -12.15 -2.21
CA SER A 125 -10.10 -11.80 -3.56
C SER A 125 -9.41 -12.96 -4.27
N LYS A 126 -9.43 -12.97 -5.60
CA LYS A 126 -8.63 -13.90 -6.42
C LYS A 126 -7.16 -13.47 -6.52
N ALA A 127 -6.85 -12.18 -6.32
CA ALA A 127 -5.48 -11.70 -6.35
C ALA A 127 -4.62 -12.43 -5.30
N LYS A 128 -3.41 -12.82 -5.69
CA LYS A 128 -2.43 -13.43 -4.77
C LYS A 128 -1.52 -12.41 -4.14
N ASP A 129 -1.18 -11.33 -4.85
CA ASP A 129 -0.28 -10.27 -4.39
C ASP A 129 -1.09 -9.12 -3.79
N ILE A 130 -0.89 -8.85 -2.50
CA ILE A 130 -1.53 -7.76 -1.77
C ILE A 130 -0.47 -6.98 -1.03
N VAL A 131 -0.37 -5.67 -1.30
CA VAL A 131 0.62 -4.79 -0.70
C VAL A 131 -0.07 -3.60 -0.06
N CYS A 132 0.15 -3.39 1.22
CA CYS A 132 -0.46 -2.32 1.98
C CYS A 132 0.59 -1.40 2.60
N PHE A 133 0.35 -0.10 2.55
CA PHE A 133 1.17 0.95 3.15
C PHE A 133 0.29 1.77 4.09
N PHE A 134 0.52 1.67 5.41
CA PHE A 134 -0.29 2.36 6.42
C PHE A 134 0.55 3.35 7.21
N ASP A 135 0.31 4.64 6.96
CA ASP A 135 0.89 5.75 7.73
C ASP A 135 -0.14 6.22 8.76
N ALA A 136 -0.20 5.49 9.87
CA ALA A 136 -1.16 5.69 10.95
C ALA A 136 -0.58 5.26 12.29
N CYS A 137 -1.03 5.89 13.38
CA CYS A 137 -0.71 5.45 14.72
C CYS A 137 -1.17 4.01 14.95
N PHE A 138 -0.43 3.24 15.74
CA PHE A 138 -0.74 1.85 16.11
C PHE A 138 -0.90 0.90 14.92
N SER A 139 -0.42 1.28 13.72
CA SER A 139 -0.59 0.48 12.50
C SER A 139 -0.01 -0.93 12.64
N GLY A 140 1.01 -1.12 13.48
CA GLY A 140 1.61 -2.42 13.77
C GLY A 140 0.64 -3.46 14.36
N THR A 141 -0.50 -3.06 14.89
CA THR A 141 -1.51 -3.99 15.43
C THR A 141 -2.10 -4.91 14.37
N ILE A 142 -2.09 -4.53 13.08
CA ILE A 142 -2.58 -5.40 11.99
C ILE A 142 -1.83 -6.73 11.89
N ALA A 143 -0.59 -6.80 12.40
CA ALA A 143 0.18 -8.04 12.40
C ALA A 143 -0.54 -9.20 13.12
N GLN A 144 -1.45 -8.90 14.04
CA GLN A 144 -2.25 -9.89 14.79
C GLN A 144 -3.37 -10.47 13.92
N ASP A 145 -3.81 -9.76 12.88
CA ASP A 145 -4.88 -10.16 11.98
C ASP A 145 -4.37 -10.96 10.78
N VAL A 146 -3.04 -10.98 10.54
CA VAL A 146 -2.44 -11.72 9.44
C VAL A 146 -2.43 -13.21 9.74
N LYS A 147 -3.37 -13.92 9.14
CA LYS A 147 -3.50 -15.39 9.25
C LYS A 147 -2.62 -16.08 8.21
N SER A 148 -2.30 -17.35 8.45
CA SER A 148 -1.64 -18.19 7.44
C SER A 148 -2.52 -18.28 6.18
N THR A 149 -1.94 -17.98 5.03
CA THR A 149 -2.63 -17.94 3.73
C THR A 149 -1.64 -18.31 2.63
N ASP A 150 -2.16 -18.72 1.47
CA ASP A 150 -1.40 -18.92 0.23
C ASP A 150 -1.15 -17.62 -0.55
N LYS A 151 -1.65 -16.50 -0.04
CA LYS A 151 -1.45 -15.18 -0.65
C LYS A 151 -0.13 -14.54 -0.21
N ASN A 152 0.43 -13.74 -1.09
CA ASN A 152 1.59 -12.90 -0.84
C ASN A 152 1.12 -11.57 -0.25
N ILE A 153 0.93 -11.53 1.06
CA ILE A 153 0.49 -10.31 1.75
C ILE A 153 1.70 -9.60 2.35
N VAL A 154 1.81 -8.31 2.05
CA VAL A 154 2.91 -7.44 2.50
C VAL A 154 2.34 -6.17 3.10
N PHE A 155 2.69 -5.88 4.36
CA PHE A 155 2.36 -4.63 5.02
C PHE A 155 3.62 -3.83 5.34
N PHE A 156 3.63 -2.57 4.91
CA PHE A 156 4.53 -1.53 5.36
C PHE A 156 3.77 -0.65 6.34
N LEU A 157 4.17 -0.65 7.58
CA LEU A 157 3.47 0.00 8.68
C LEU A 157 4.36 1.09 9.26
N SER A 158 3.80 2.25 9.58
CA SER A 158 4.56 3.41 10.03
C SER A 158 5.09 3.25 11.45
N SER A 159 4.44 2.45 12.29
CA SER A 159 4.73 2.36 13.71
C SER A 159 4.53 0.94 14.26
N ARG A 160 5.12 0.67 15.42
CA ARG A 160 4.82 -0.53 16.21
C ARG A 160 3.41 -0.47 16.78
N PRO A 161 2.90 -1.60 17.34
CA PRO A 161 1.54 -1.65 17.92
C PRO A 161 1.29 -0.63 19.05
N ASP A 162 2.33 -0.20 19.74
CA ASP A 162 2.31 0.73 20.89
C ASP A 162 2.88 2.12 20.55
N GLU A 163 3.10 2.43 19.27
CA GLU A 163 3.73 3.67 18.85
C GLU A 163 2.80 4.54 18.00
N MET A 164 3.05 5.85 18.07
CA MET A 164 2.40 6.84 17.22
C MET A 164 3.21 7.08 15.96
N SER A 165 2.53 7.29 14.83
CA SER A 165 3.13 7.82 13.61
C SER A 165 3.38 9.33 13.74
N GLN A 166 4.48 9.80 13.16
CA GLN A 166 4.86 11.21 13.21
C GLN A 166 4.73 11.87 11.85
N GLU A 167 4.29 13.11 11.86
CA GLU A 167 4.26 14.00 10.69
C GLU A 167 5.37 15.04 10.77
N ASP A 168 5.88 15.45 9.62
CA ASP A 168 6.76 16.61 9.53
C ASP A 168 5.96 17.89 9.81
N ALA A 169 6.38 18.67 10.79
CA ALA A 169 5.74 19.93 11.15
C ALA A 169 5.94 21.03 10.10
N SER A 170 6.79 20.81 9.08
CA SER A 170 7.03 21.78 8.01
C SER A 170 5.81 21.97 7.11
N TRP A 171 5.69 23.15 6.49
CA TRP A 171 4.60 23.50 5.57
C TRP A 171 4.43 22.50 4.39
N VAL A 172 5.50 21.80 4.01
CA VAL A 172 5.54 20.83 2.90
C VAL A 172 5.45 19.39 3.40
N GLY A 173 5.36 19.19 4.73
CA GLY A 173 5.48 17.90 5.39
C GLY A 173 4.35 16.93 5.07
N ALA A 174 4.70 15.66 5.07
CA ALA A 174 3.83 14.49 5.03
C ALA A 174 4.19 13.59 6.22
N GLY A 175 3.49 12.52 6.43
CA GLY A 175 3.91 11.49 7.38
C GLY A 175 5.34 11.02 7.06
N TYR A 176 6.12 10.69 8.08
CA TYR A 176 7.52 10.29 7.86
C TYR A 176 7.63 9.04 6.99
N LEU A 177 6.74 8.05 7.21
CA LEU A 177 6.70 6.86 6.35
C LEU A 177 6.36 7.26 4.92
N THR A 178 5.32 8.08 4.71
CA THR A 178 4.86 8.48 3.37
C THR A 178 5.95 9.21 2.60
N GLN A 179 6.69 10.12 3.24
CA GLN A 179 7.80 10.82 2.57
C GLN A 179 8.89 9.86 2.08
N ALA A 180 9.28 8.90 2.92
CA ALA A 180 10.28 7.90 2.58
C ALA A 180 9.75 6.96 1.48
N LEU A 181 8.50 6.49 1.60
CA LEU A 181 7.82 5.65 0.63
C LEU A 181 7.81 6.27 -0.77
N LEU A 182 7.36 7.54 -0.87
CA LEU A 182 7.28 8.23 -2.17
C LEU A 182 8.66 8.42 -2.83
N LYS A 183 9.71 8.66 -2.05
CA LYS A 183 11.08 8.75 -2.57
C LYS A 183 11.60 7.38 -2.98
N GLY A 184 11.37 6.37 -2.14
CA GLY A 184 11.79 5.00 -2.40
C GLY A 184 11.20 4.45 -3.69
N LEU A 185 9.87 4.60 -3.90
CA LEU A 185 9.17 4.16 -5.10
C LEU A 185 9.60 4.91 -6.38
N ARG A 186 10.19 6.11 -6.25
CA ARG A 186 10.79 6.86 -7.37
C ARG A 186 12.25 6.50 -7.63
N GLY A 187 12.76 5.43 -7.04
CA GLY A 187 14.08 4.87 -7.33
C GLY A 187 15.13 5.11 -6.26
N MET A 188 14.87 5.92 -5.21
CA MET A 188 15.89 6.13 -4.18
C MET A 188 16.13 4.89 -3.29
N ALA A 189 15.25 3.90 -3.36
CA ALA A 189 15.42 2.62 -2.68
C ALA A 189 16.14 1.55 -3.54
N ASP A 190 16.34 1.80 -4.84
CA ASP A 190 17.08 0.90 -5.74
C ASP A 190 18.57 0.91 -5.38
N THR A 191 18.99 -0.06 -4.58
CA THR A 191 20.34 -0.11 -4.02
C THR A 191 21.33 -0.83 -4.92
N ASP A 192 20.86 -1.70 -5.78
CA ASP A 192 21.70 -2.47 -6.74
C ASP A 192 21.68 -1.88 -8.16
N HIS A 193 20.94 -0.78 -8.37
CA HIS A 193 20.84 -0.04 -9.63
C HIS A 193 20.28 -0.86 -10.79
N ASN A 194 19.38 -1.81 -10.50
CA ASN A 194 18.74 -2.66 -11.51
C ASN A 194 17.44 -2.07 -12.10
N LYS A 195 17.09 -0.81 -11.74
CA LYS A 195 15.88 -0.09 -12.14
C LYS A 195 14.59 -0.72 -11.62
N GLN A 196 14.67 -1.44 -10.52
CA GLN A 196 13.54 -2.00 -9.82
C GLN A 196 13.67 -1.67 -8.34
N VAL A 197 12.55 -1.68 -7.64
CA VAL A 197 12.50 -1.57 -6.18
C VAL A 197 11.74 -2.77 -5.65
N THR A 198 12.41 -3.58 -4.88
CA THR A 198 11.83 -4.73 -4.18
C THR A 198 11.25 -4.35 -2.82
N VAL A 199 10.47 -5.24 -2.23
CA VAL A 199 9.91 -5.09 -0.88
C VAL A 199 11.03 -4.81 0.14
N ILE A 200 12.11 -5.60 0.10
CA ILE A 200 13.16 -5.46 1.11
C ILE A 200 14.00 -4.19 0.94
N GLU A 201 14.26 -3.77 -0.29
CA GLU A 201 14.96 -2.52 -0.57
C GLU A 201 14.16 -1.32 -0.10
N LEU A 202 12.86 -1.29 -0.47
CA LEU A 202 11.95 -0.23 -0.04
C LEU A 202 11.86 -0.16 1.49
N PHE A 203 11.72 -1.30 2.16
CA PHE A 203 11.63 -1.32 3.61
C PHE A 203 12.92 -0.81 4.28
N LYS A 204 14.09 -1.26 3.84
CA LYS A 204 15.37 -0.77 4.36
C LYS A 204 15.51 0.73 4.18
N TYR A 205 15.13 1.25 3.01
CA TYR A 205 15.16 2.68 2.73
C TYR A 205 14.23 3.46 3.68
N ILE A 206 12.96 3.02 3.80
CA ILE A 206 11.96 3.64 4.69
C ILE A 206 12.46 3.61 6.13
N TYR A 207 12.89 2.46 6.63
CA TYR A 207 13.34 2.28 8.01
C TYR A 207 14.49 3.25 8.34
N ASN A 208 15.50 3.31 7.47
CA ASN A 208 16.65 4.19 7.65
C ASN A 208 16.28 5.69 7.60
N ASP A 209 15.42 6.11 6.65
CA ASP A 209 15.01 7.51 6.54
C ASP A 209 14.18 7.94 7.76
N VAL A 210 13.20 7.14 8.15
CA VAL A 210 12.34 7.44 9.31
C VAL A 210 13.15 7.47 10.62
N THR A 211 13.99 6.46 10.85
CA THR A 211 14.84 6.42 12.06
C THR A 211 15.73 7.65 12.16
N LYS A 212 16.40 8.05 11.08
CA LYS A 212 17.23 9.27 11.07
C LYS A 212 16.41 10.54 11.37
N ARG A 213 15.17 10.64 10.91
CA ARG A 213 14.29 11.77 11.21
C ARG A 213 13.88 11.79 12.67
N ILE A 214 13.56 10.64 13.25
CA ILE A 214 13.24 10.51 14.67
C ILE A 214 14.45 10.88 15.52
N GLU A 215 15.64 10.39 15.21
CA GLU A 215 16.88 10.76 15.89
C GLU A 215 17.11 12.29 15.84
N LYS A 216 16.98 12.90 14.66
CA LYS A 216 17.10 14.34 14.47
C LYS A 216 16.06 15.13 15.29
N ARG A 217 14.81 14.66 15.31
CA ARG A 217 13.73 15.29 16.09
C ARG A 217 14.00 15.22 17.59
N ASN A 218 14.56 14.13 18.05
CA ASN A 218 14.87 13.87 19.45
C ASN A 218 16.20 14.54 19.90
N ALA A 219 17.02 15.00 18.97
CA ALA A 219 18.30 15.64 19.29
C ALA A 219 18.08 16.90 20.12
N GLY A 220 18.59 16.91 21.36
CA GLY A 220 18.43 18.00 22.31
C GLY A 220 17.06 18.11 22.97
N ALA A 221 16.12 17.20 22.66
CA ALA A 221 14.83 17.15 23.33
C ALA A 221 14.95 16.51 24.73
N PRO A 222 14.27 17.04 25.77
CA PRO A 222 14.14 16.37 27.06
C PRO A 222 13.51 14.96 26.89
N ASP A 223 13.82 14.05 27.79
CA ASP A 223 13.39 12.63 27.67
C ASP A 223 11.86 12.45 27.63
N ASP A 224 11.13 13.31 28.34
CA ASP A 224 9.66 13.34 28.37
C ASP A 224 9.02 13.84 27.06
N ARG A 225 9.81 14.45 26.16
CA ARG A 225 9.37 14.96 24.84
C ARG A 225 9.90 14.16 23.66
N LYS A 226 10.73 13.16 23.92
CA LYS A 226 11.22 12.26 22.86
C LYS A 226 10.09 11.42 22.31
N VAL A 227 10.06 11.28 20.99
CA VAL A 227 9.09 10.46 20.29
C VAL A 227 9.73 9.16 19.79
N LYS A 228 8.91 8.14 19.60
CA LYS A 228 9.32 6.85 19.03
C LYS A 228 8.48 6.59 17.78
N GLN A 229 9.12 6.09 16.76
CA GLN A 229 8.46 5.55 15.57
C GLN A 229 9.42 4.58 14.89
N HIS A 230 8.99 3.32 14.80
CA HIS A 230 9.75 2.26 14.14
C HIS A 230 8.89 1.62 13.06
N PRO A 231 9.14 1.91 11.80
CA PRO A 231 8.44 1.25 10.71
C PRO A 231 8.57 -0.27 10.81
N GLN A 232 7.50 -0.97 10.45
CA GLN A 232 7.43 -2.42 10.48
C GLN A 232 7.18 -2.98 9.08
N LEU A 233 7.79 -4.12 8.77
CA LEU A 233 7.47 -4.94 7.60
C LEU A 233 6.87 -6.25 8.08
N VAL A 234 5.63 -6.51 7.67
CA VAL A 234 4.93 -7.77 7.98
C VAL A 234 4.67 -8.51 6.67
N CYS A 235 5.44 -9.54 6.42
CA CYS A 235 5.26 -10.45 5.28
C CYS A 235 6.10 -11.72 5.46
N ALA A 236 5.82 -12.75 4.67
CA ALA A 236 6.68 -13.91 4.54
C ALA A 236 8.00 -13.55 3.82
N LYS A 237 9.11 -14.19 4.20
CA LYS A 237 10.44 -13.92 3.60
C LYS A 237 10.49 -14.11 2.08
N GLN A 238 9.69 -15.03 1.55
CA GLN A 238 9.58 -15.25 0.10
C GLN A 238 9.11 -14.03 -0.68
N ASN A 239 8.49 -13.05 -0.01
CA ASN A 239 8.00 -11.83 -0.62
C ASN A 239 9.05 -10.69 -0.64
N TYR A 240 10.24 -10.90 -0.09
CA TYR A 240 11.26 -9.85 -0.01
C TYR A 240 11.72 -9.36 -1.40
N ASP A 241 11.80 -10.26 -2.37
CA ASP A 241 12.22 -9.96 -3.74
C ASP A 241 11.06 -9.55 -4.66
N MET A 242 9.83 -9.44 -4.12
CA MET A 242 8.68 -8.94 -4.88
C MET A 242 8.95 -7.51 -5.34
N VAL A 243 8.90 -7.29 -6.66
CA VAL A 243 9.10 -5.96 -7.26
C VAL A 243 7.85 -5.11 -7.07
N LEU A 244 8.03 -3.90 -6.51
CA LEU A 244 6.96 -2.94 -6.22
C LEU A 244 6.91 -1.79 -7.23
N ALA A 245 8.04 -1.40 -7.78
CA ALA A 245 8.15 -0.38 -8.82
C ALA A 245 9.31 -0.68 -9.77
N LYS A 246 9.20 -0.20 -11.02
CA LYS A 246 10.25 -0.29 -12.05
C LYS A 246 10.13 0.87 -13.05
N TRP A 247 11.25 1.29 -13.67
CA TRP A 247 11.33 2.40 -14.62
C TRP A 247 12.41 2.21 -15.70
#